data_e9554edfbe0352766f215e613e42e163
#
_entry.id   e9554edfbe0352766f215e613e42e163
#
_cell.length_a   1.000
_cell.length_b   1.000
_cell.length_c   1.000
_cell.angle_alpha   90.00
_cell.angle_beta   90.00
_cell.angle_gamma   90.00
#
_symmetry.space_group_name_H-M   'P 1'
#
loop_
_entity.id
_entity.type
_entity.pdbx_description
1 polymer ?
#
loop_
_entity_poly.entity_id
_entity_poly.type
_entity_poly.pdbx_seq_one_letter_code
_entity_poly.pdbx_strand_id
1 'polypeptide(L)'
;MRSNLKLIINNPQNKIEQKQFFEKDELKIILDLYAKMVSEGSWKDYGLNISSKQVSFSVFRNAAENAIYKICKNFKPKNKNLKYLITDTNGNILKNSFELRLLLKETNWKKL
;
A
#
# COMPACT_ATOMS: atom_id res chain seq x y z
N MET A 1 11.90 5.01 -14.21
CA MET A 1 10.71 4.95 -13.44
C MET A 1 9.44 5.34 -14.18
N ARG A 2 9.44 6.51 -14.79
CA ARG A 2 8.28 6.97 -15.55
C ARG A 2 7.94 6.03 -16.69
N SER A 3 8.94 5.46 -17.31
CA SER A 3 8.74 4.63 -18.48
C SER A 3 7.91 3.38 -18.17
N ASN A 4 8.06 2.83 -16.98
CA ASN A 4 7.29 1.63 -16.62
C ASN A 4 5.80 1.93 -16.54
N LEU A 5 5.46 3.08 -16.01
CA LEU A 5 4.06 3.49 -15.94
C LEU A 5 3.51 3.76 -17.33
N LYS A 6 4.33 4.32 -18.23
CA LYS A 6 3.90 4.59 -19.59
C LYS A 6 3.61 3.30 -20.34
N LEU A 7 4.39 2.26 -20.13
CA LEU A 7 4.15 0.97 -20.79
C LEU A 7 2.80 0.40 -20.40
N ILE A 8 2.43 0.54 -19.15
CA ILE A 8 1.14 0.08 -18.66
C ILE A 8 0.01 0.87 -19.31
N ILE A 9 0.19 2.18 -19.42
CA ILE A 9 -0.84 3.08 -19.92
C ILE A 9 -1.11 2.89 -21.41
N ASN A 10 -0.13 2.42 -22.18
CA ASN A 10 -0.24 2.34 -23.63
C ASN A 10 -1.15 1.23 -24.13
N ASN A 11 -1.56 0.33 -23.28
CA ASN A 11 -2.44 -0.76 -23.66
C ASN A 11 -3.89 -0.37 -23.37
N PRO A 12 -4.81 -0.46 -24.35
CA PRO A 12 -6.21 -0.08 -24.11
C PRO A 12 -6.85 -0.79 -22.92
N GLN A 13 -6.45 -2.01 -22.64
CA GLN A 13 -6.97 -2.76 -21.51
C GLN A 13 -6.47 -2.22 -20.17
N ASN A 14 -5.44 -1.41 -20.21
CA ASN A 14 -4.84 -0.87 -18.99
C ASN A 14 -5.71 0.19 -18.30
N LYS A 15 -6.76 0.63 -18.95
CA LYS A 15 -7.73 1.49 -18.26
C LYS A 15 -8.33 0.79 -17.06
N ILE A 16 -8.56 -0.53 -17.20
CA ILE A 16 -9.05 -1.34 -16.09
C ILE A 16 -7.97 -1.50 -15.04
N GLU A 17 -6.72 -1.72 -15.48
CA GLU A 17 -5.59 -1.89 -14.58
C GLU A 17 -5.29 -0.63 -13.79
N GLN A 18 -5.46 0.54 -14.40
CA GLN A 18 -5.27 1.81 -13.69
C GLN A 18 -6.26 1.97 -12.55
N LYS A 19 -7.48 1.44 -12.72
CA LYS A 19 -8.47 1.45 -11.66
C LYS A 19 -8.13 0.46 -10.56
N GLN A 20 -7.25 -0.49 -10.87
CA GLN A 20 -6.80 -1.52 -9.93
C GLN A 20 -5.44 -1.17 -9.35
N PHE A 21 -5.34 0.04 -8.88
CA PHE A 21 -4.14 0.56 -8.25
C PHE A 21 -4.57 1.55 -7.17
N PHE A 22 -3.61 2.08 -6.43
CA PHE A 22 -3.91 3.20 -5.55
C PHE A 22 -4.26 4.40 -6.40
N GLU A 23 -5.26 5.16 -5.95
CA GLU A 23 -5.52 6.44 -6.58
C GLU A 23 -4.43 7.41 -6.21
N LYS A 24 -4.33 8.48 -6.98
CA LYS A 24 -3.27 9.47 -6.80
C LYS A 24 -3.22 9.99 -5.37
N ASP A 25 -4.37 10.33 -4.82
CA ASP A 25 -4.45 10.85 -3.46
C ASP A 25 -4.07 9.79 -2.43
N GLU A 26 -4.45 8.55 -2.68
CA GLU A 26 -4.10 7.44 -1.80
C GLU A 26 -2.59 7.23 -1.76
N LEU A 27 -1.97 7.20 -2.93
CA LEU A 27 -0.53 7.00 -3.00
C LEU A 27 0.21 8.16 -2.34
N LYS A 28 -0.28 9.37 -2.50
CA LYS A 28 0.32 10.54 -1.86
C LYS A 28 0.31 10.41 -0.34
N ILE A 29 -0.81 9.99 0.22
CA ILE A 29 -0.94 9.80 1.66
C ILE A 29 0.04 8.74 2.16
N ILE A 30 0.15 7.64 1.41
CA ILE A 30 1.06 6.55 1.79
C ILE A 30 2.51 7.03 1.71
N LEU A 31 2.87 7.75 0.65
CA LEU A 31 4.24 8.23 0.47
C LEU A 31 4.61 9.30 1.50
N ASP A 32 3.65 10.12 1.91
CA ASP A 32 3.90 11.10 2.98
C ASP A 32 4.22 10.36 4.29
N LEU A 33 3.47 9.32 4.60
CA LEU A 33 3.75 8.49 5.77
C LEU A 33 5.11 7.81 5.65
N TYR A 34 5.40 7.26 4.48
CA TYR A 34 6.68 6.58 4.24
C TYR A 34 7.84 7.54 4.48
N ALA A 35 7.75 8.75 3.94
CA ALA A 35 8.81 9.74 4.11
C ALA A 35 9.04 10.08 5.59
N LYS A 36 7.96 10.20 6.34
CA LYS A 36 8.05 10.45 7.77
C LYS A 36 8.74 9.31 8.50
N MET A 37 8.34 8.09 8.20
CA MET A 37 8.91 6.92 8.87
C MET A 37 10.36 6.69 8.49
N VAL A 38 10.74 7.01 7.26
CA VAL A 38 12.13 6.96 6.83
C VAL A 38 12.95 8.00 7.58
N SER A 39 12.43 9.21 7.72
CA SER A 39 13.14 10.28 8.43
C SER A 39 13.35 9.94 9.89
N GLU A 40 12.48 9.12 10.47
CA GLU A 40 12.61 8.67 11.85
C GLU A 40 13.48 7.41 11.98
N GLY A 41 13.95 6.87 10.86
CA GLY A 41 14.80 5.69 10.88
C GLY A 41 14.05 4.38 11.01
N SER A 42 12.72 4.40 10.96
CA SER A 42 11.91 3.19 11.17
C SER A 42 11.80 2.33 9.93
N TRP A 43 11.71 2.96 8.77
CA TRP A 43 11.57 2.27 7.48
C TRP A 43 12.72 2.68 6.58
N LYS A 44 13.17 1.74 5.72
CA LYS A 44 14.29 2.02 4.82
C LYS A 44 14.01 1.72 3.37
N ASP A 45 12.97 0.93 3.08
CA ASP A 45 12.68 0.57 1.71
C ASP A 45 11.21 0.24 1.57
N TYR A 46 10.72 0.26 0.34
CA TYR A 46 9.35 -0.12 0.05
C TYR A 46 9.28 -0.87 -1.27
N GLY A 47 8.17 -1.56 -1.47
CA GLY A 47 7.87 -2.22 -2.73
C GLY A 47 6.39 -2.14 -3.00
N LEU A 48 6.03 -2.27 -4.27
CA LEU A 48 4.64 -2.31 -4.69
C LEU A 48 4.34 -3.66 -5.29
N ASN A 49 3.19 -4.22 -4.95
CA ASN A 49 2.74 -5.50 -5.47
C ASN A 49 1.30 -5.34 -5.93
N ILE A 50 1.05 -5.68 -7.20
CA ILE A 50 -0.26 -5.52 -7.82
C ILE A 50 -0.76 -6.88 -8.27
N SER A 51 -1.98 -7.21 -7.90
CA SER A 51 -2.65 -8.42 -8.37
C SER A 51 -4.03 -8.05 -8.88
N SER A 52 -4.76 -9.03 -9.37
CA SER A 52 -6.14 -8.78 -9.83
C SER A 52 -7.07 -8.42 -8.69
N LYS A 53 -6.70 -8.72 -7.45
CA LYS A 53 -7.57 -8.54 -6.30
C LYS A 53 -7.18 -7.35 -5.44
N GLN A 54 -5.90 -7.00 -5.41
CA GLN A 54 -5.45 -5.92 -4.54
C GLN A 54 -4.13 -5.36 -5.00
N VAL A 55 -3.85 -4.16 -4.50
CA VAL A 55 -2.52 -3.56 -4.58
C VAL A 55 -2.02 -3.38 -3.16
N SER A 56 -0.72 -3.57 -2.95
CA SER A 56 -0.14 -3.38 -1.63
C SER A 56 1.17 -2.59 -1.71
N PHE A 57 1.38 -1.81 -0.68
CA PHE A 57 2.60 -1.04 -0.45
C PHE A 57 3.31 -1.71 0.71
N SER A 58 4.43 -2.37 0.43
CA SER A 58 5.20 -3.10 1.42
C SER A 58 6.31 -2.23 1.96
N VAL A 59 6.53 -2.27 3.27
CA VAL A 59 7.61 -1.50 3.88
C VAL A 59 8.59 -2.44 4.56
N PHE A 60 9.86 -2.06 4.50
CA PHE A 60 10.97 -2.89 4.96
C PHE A 60 11.84 -2.10 5.92
N ARG A 61 12.36 -2.79 6.92
CA ARG A 61 13.31 -2.20 7.84
C ARG A 61 14.71 -2.18 7.22
N ASN A 62 15.00 -3.18 6.42
CA ASN A 62 16.17 -3.17 5.55
C ASN A 62 15.92 -4.10 4.36
N ALA A 63 16.74 -3.94 3.31
CA ALA A 63 16.47 -4.58 2.02
C ALA A 63 16.57 -6.11 2.04
N ALA A 64 17.26 -6.67 3.03
CA ALA A 64 17.47 -8.11 3.10
C ALA A 64 16.35 -8.84 3.84
N GLU A 65 15.44 -8.12 4.46
CA GLU A 65 14.37 -8.71 5.26
C GLU A 65 13.08 -8.84 4.47
N ASN A 66 12.15 -9.63 5.03
CA ASN A 66 10.78 -9.62 4.53
C ASN A 66 10.11 -8.31 4.93
N ALA A 67 9.05 -7.97 4.20
CA ALA A 67 8.27 -6.78 4.52
C ALA A 67 7.75 -6.87 5.96
N ILE A 68 7.90 -5.79 6.72
CA ILE A 68 7.39 -5.75 8.09
C ILE A 68 5.90 -5.46 8.13
N TYR A 69 5.44 -4.59 7.23
CA TYR A 69 4.02 -4.27 7.09
C TYR A 69 3.67 -4.13 5.63
N LYS A 70 2.38 -4.34 5.33
CA LYS A 70 1.83 -4.05 4.02
C LYS A 70 0.58 -3.22 4.19
N ILE A 71 0.48 -2.14 3.42
CA ILE A 71 -0.72 -1.33 3.33
C ILE A 71 -1.43 -1.78 2.06
N CYS A 72 -2.60 -2.39 2.20
CA CYS A 72 -3.30 -3.06 1.11
C CYS A 72 -4.59 -2.35 0.77
N LYS A 73 -4.92 -2.33 -0.52
CA LYS A 73 -6.21 -1.87 -1.02
C LYS A 73 -6.85 -3.00 -1.77
N ASN A 74 -7.99 -3.47 -1.29
CA ASN A 74 -8.78 -4.50 -1.97
C ASN A 74 -9.70 -3.84 -2.97
N PHE A 75 -9.69 -4.35 -4.22
CA PHE A 75 -10.50 -3.75 -5.29
C PHE A 75 -11.96 -4.13 -5.18
N LYS A 76 -12.24 -5.34 -4.66
CA LYS A 76 -13.61 -5.83 -4.48
C LYS A 76 -13.75 -6.44 -3.09
N PRO A 77 -13.77 -5.61 -2.05
CA PRO A 77 -13.87 -6.14 -0.68
C PRO A 77 -15.22 -6.77 -0.43
N LYS A 78 -15.25 -7.82 0.39
CA LYS A 78 -16.50 -8.48 0.76
C LYS A 78 -17.42 -7.56 1.56
N ASN A 79 -16.82 -6.68 2.36
CA ASN A 79 -17.57 -5.58 2.94
C ASN A 79 -16.64 -4.35 2.92
N LYS A 80 -17.24 -3.18 3.01
CA LYS A 80 -16.50 -1.93 2.80
C LYS A 80 -15.41 -1.69 3.83
N ASN A 81 -15.54 -2.26 5.02
CA ASN A 81 -14.54 -2.09 6.06
C ASN A 81 -13.26 -2.85 5.77
N LEU A 82 -13.28 -3.75 4.79
CA LEU A 82 -12.11 -4.50 4.36
C LEU A 82 -11.47 -3.90 3.11
N LYS A 83 -11.87 -2.68 2.74
CA LYS A 83 -11.29 -2.05 1.56
C LYS A 83 -9.80 -1.77 1.74
N TYR A 84 -9.41 -1.26 2.89
CA TYR A 84 -8.01 -0.99 3.20
C TYR A 84 -7.58 -1.78 4.41
N LEU A 85 -6.41 -2.39 4.32
CA LEU A 85 -5.89 -3.26 5.38
C LEU A 85 -4.44 -2.90 5.66
N ILE A 86 -4.04 -3.12 6.91
CA ILE A 86 -2.62 -3.20 7.24
C ILE A 86 -2.36 -4.62 7.70
N THR A 87 -1.41 -5.28 7.07
CA THR A 87 -1.06 -6.65 7.41
C THR A 87 0.39 -6.74 7.88
N ASP A 88 0.70 -7.82 8.60
CA ASP A 88 2.07 -8.09 9.03
C ASP A 88 2.79 -8.98 8.02
N THR A 89 3.99 -9.42 8.37
CA THR A 89 4.82 -10.26 7.52
C THR A 89 4.12 -11.55 7.08
N ASN A 90 3.27 -12.09 7.93
CA ASN A 90 2.59 -13.36 7.68
C ASN A 90 1.23 -13.19 7.01
N GLY A 91 0.86 -11.96 6.70
CA GLY A 91 -0.44 -11.70 6.08
C GLY A 91 -1.58 -11.55 7.06
N ASN A 92 -1.30 -11.53 8.36
CA ASN A 92 -2.34 -11.31 9.36
C ASN A 92 -2.80 -9.85 9.31
N ILE A 93 -4.12 -9.65 9.37
CA ILE A 93 -4.68 -8.31 9.34
C ILE A 93 -4.52 -7.68 10.71
N LEU A 94 -3.76 -6.60 10.77
CA LEU A 94 -3.54 -5.87 12.02
C LEU A 94 -4.61 -4.81 12.22
N LYS A 95 -5.01 -4.14 11.13
CA LYS A 95 -6.05 -3.13 11.14
C LYS A 95 -6.74 -3.08 9.80
N ASN A 96 -7.96 -2.57 9.79
CA ASN A 96 -8.72 -2.39 8.56
C ASN A 96 -9.62 -1.16 8.67
N SER A 97 -9.99 -0.61 7.52
CA SER A 97 -10.89 0.55 7.47
C SER A 97 -11.47 0.68 6.06
N PHE A 98 -12.60 1.37 5.95
CA PHE A 98 -13.15 1.75 4.67
C PHE A 98 -12.50 3.03 4.12
N GLU A 99 -11.67 3.69 4.91
CA GLU A 99 -11.01 4.94 4.53
C GLU A 99 -9.53 4.87 4.87
N LEU A 100 -8.69 5.06 3.85
CA LEU A 100 -7.25 4.92 4.00
C LEU A 100 -6.66 5.96 4.95
N ARG A 101 -7.09 7.20 4.81
CA ARG A 101 -6.55 8.30 5.62
C ARG A 101 -6.77 8.02 7.11
N LEU A 102 -7.96 7.55 7.43
CA LEU A 102 -8.31 7.22 8.80
C LEU A 102 -7.49 6.04 9.31
N LEU A 103 -7.35 5.02 8.47
CA LEU A 103 -6.57 3.83 8.82
C LEU A 103 -5.13 4.20 9.19
N LEU A 104 -4.48 5.00 8.35
CA LEU A 104 -3.07 5.34 8.57
C LEU A 104 -2.90 6.27 9.76
N LYS A 105 -3.84 7.18 9.96
CA LYS A 105 -3.78 8.13 11.07
C LYS A 105 -3.95 7.45 12.42
N GLU A 106 -4.85 6.48 12.50
CA GLU A 106 -5.15 5.81 13.75
C GLU A 106 -4.18 4.70 14.12
N THR A 107 -3.33 4.32 13.20
CA THR A 107 -2.39 3.25 13.44
C THR A 107 -1.18 3.76 14.22
N ASN A 108 -0.88 3.07 15.31
CA ASN A 108 0.32 3.38 16.07
C ASN A 108 1.46 2.49 15.56
N TRP A 109 2.24 3.04 14.65
CA TRP A 109 3.29 2.28 13.96
C TRP A 109 4.41 1.81 14.89
N LYS A 110 4.57 2.46 16.03
CA LYS A 110 5.61 2.08 16.99
C LYS A 110 5.23 0.87 17.82
N LYS A 111 3.93 0.55 17.88
CA LYS A 111 3.43 -0.55 18.70
C LYS A 111 2.99 -1.75 17.88
N LEU A 112 3.08 -1.67 16.59
CA LEU A 112 2.69 -2.80 15.73
C LEU A 112 3.70 -3.92 15.72
#